data_edd2d9d3106a0e6740e07914e94a346b
#
_entry.id   edd2d9d3106a0e6740e07914e94a346b
#
_cell.length_a   1.000
_cell.length_b   1.000
_cell.length_c   1.000
_cell.angle_alpha   90.00
_cell.angle_beta   90.00
_cell.angle_gamma   90.00
#
_symmetry.space_group_name_H-M   'P 1'
#
loop_
_entity.id
_entity.type
_entity.pdbx_description
1 polymer ?
#
loop_
_entity_poly.entity_id
_entity_poly.type
_entity_poly.pdbx_seq_one_letter_code
_entity_poly.pdbx_strand_id
1 'polypeptide(L)'
;VTHGWPGSIVEFHKVIGPLVDPVAHDGVAQDAFDLICPSLPGYGFSAKPTATGWGVEKIATVWNELMIRLGYERYFAQGGDWGSAVTTAIGLQNLGQCAGIHVNMPNAGAPKEALLNPTERDMVALSGAKYYADWGAGYSKQQSTRPQTLGYGLVDSPMGQATWIMEKFYEWTDCNGHPENVLNRDELLLSLIHISEPTRRT
;
A
#
# COMPACT_ATOMS: atom_id res chain seq x y z
N VAL A 1 3.98 8.58 -5.89
CA VAL A 1 3.69 7.83 -4.64
C VAL A 1 2.62 6.80 -4.93
N THR A 2 2.81 5.53 -4.50
CA THR A 2 1.89 4.42 -4.80
C THR A 2 1.29 3.85 -3.52
N HIS A 3 -0.05 3.83 -3.45
CA HIS A 3 -0.80 3.26 -2.33
C HIS A 3 -0.83 1.73 -2.36
N GLY A 4 -1.48 1.13 -1.39
CA GLY A 4 -1.67 -0.32 -1.28
C GLY A 4 -3.11 -0.77 -1.02
N TRP A 5 -3.26 -1.98 -0.52
CA TRP A 5 -4.55 -2.54 -0.11
C TRP A 5 -4.72 -2.40 1.42
N PRO A 6 -5.90 -2.06 1.90
CA PRO A 6 -7.14 -1.74 1.22
C PRO A 6 -7.30 -0.25 0.90
N GLY A 7 -6.24 0.43 0.58
CA GLY A 7 -6.17 1.88 0.48
C GLY A 7 -6.48 2.48 -0.88
N SER A 8 -6.21 3.78 -0.97
CA SER A 8 -6.36 4.60 -2.15
C SER A 8 -5.41 5.79 -2.09
N ILE A 9 -5.46 6.68 -3.08
CA ILE A 9 -4.71 7.94 -3.08
C ILE A 9 -5.03 8.83 -1.86
N VAL A 10 -6.16 8.61 -1.18
CA VAL A 10 -6.56 9.35 0.02
C VAL A 10 -5.61 9.10 1.19
N GLU A 11 -4.89 7.98 1.21
CA GLU A 11 -3.82 7.73 2.20
C GLU A 11 -2.80 8.87 2.27
N PHE A 12 -2.62 9.58 1.17
CA PHE A 12 -1.59 10.61 1.03
C PHE A 12 -2.06 12.03 1.38
N HIS A 13 -3.33 12.22 1.77
CA HIS A 13 -3.90 13.55 1.98
C HIS A 13 -3.11 14.43 2.96
N LYS A 14 -2.48 13.81 3.98
CA LYS A 14 -1.65 14.54 4.96
C LYS A 14 -0.22 14.82 4.50
N VAL A 15 0.27 14.13 3.45
CA VAL A 15 1.64 14.32 2.94
C VAL A 15 1.68 15.14 1.65
N ILE A 16 0.54 15.34 0.98
CA ILE A 16 0.46 16.14 -0.24
C ILE A 16 0.96 17.57 0.01
N GLY A 17 0.38 18.27 1.00
CA GLY A 17 0.77 19.63 1.35
C GLY A 17 2.27 19.78 1.63
N PRO A 18 2.83 19.02 2.60
CA PRO A 18 4.25 19.08 2.92
C PRO A 18 5.20 18.81 1.75
N LEU A 19 4.81 17.95 0.80
CA LEU A 19 5.65 17.64 -0.37
C LEU A 19 5.53 18.67 -1.49
N VAL A 20 4.35 19.27 -1.68
CA VAL A 20 4.10 20.20 -2.80
C VAL A 20 4.43 21.64 -2.41
N ASP A 21 4.17 22.01 -1.16
CA ASP A 21 4.48 23.34 -0.62
C ASP A 21 5.17 23.20 0.75
N PRO A 22 6.44 22.76 0.78
CA PRO A 22 7.17 22.55 2.03
C PRO A 22 7.33 23.84 2.85
N VAL A 23 7.34 25.02 2.22
CA VAL A 23 7.50 26.29 2.93
C VAL A 23 6.33 26.56 3.87
N ALA A 24 5.11 26.19 3.50
CA ALA A 24 3.95 26.27 4.37
C ALA A 24 3.98 25.26 5.53
N HIS A 25 4.98 24.36 5.57
CA HIS A 25 5.15 23.29 6.54
C HIS A 25 6.56 23.26 7.16
N ASP A 26 7.14 24.43 7.41
CA ASP A 26 8.46 24.61 8.03
C ASP A 26 9.65 24.04 7.23
N GLY A 27 9.45 23.73 5.95
CA GLY A 27 10.49 23.28 5.03
C GLY A 27 11.06 24.41 4.18
N VAL A 28 11.81 24.04 3.13
CA VAL A 28 12.44 25.00 2.20
C VAL A 28 11.93 24.76 0.77
N ALA A 29 11.84 25.83 -0.02
CA ALA A 29 11.27 25.79 -1.37
C ALA A 29 11.98 24.80 -2.32
N GLN A 30 13.27 24.55 -2.09
CA GLN A 30 14.07 23.63 -2.89
C GLN A 30 13.67 22.16 -2.72
N ASP A 31 12.96 21.84 -1.64
CA ASP A 31 12.48 20.48 -1.35
C ASP A 31 11.07 20.21 -1.90
N ALA A 32 10.49 21.15 -2.67
CA ALA A 32 9.20 20.97 -3.28
C ALA A 32 9.23 19.92 -4.40
N PHE A 33 8.18 19.11 -4.47
CA PHE A 33 7.98 18.09 -5.49
C PHE A 33 6.69 18.32 -6.27
N ASP A 34 6.71 18.00 -7.57
CA ASP A 34 5.50 17.63 -8.27
C ASP A 34 5.08 16.23 -7.79
N LEU A 35 3.89 16.10 -7.24
CA LEU A 35 3.44 14.86 -6.63
C LEU A 35 2.44 14.12 -7.52
N ILE A 36 2.80 12.93 -7.97
CA ILE A 36 1.96 12.04 -8.77
C ILE A 36 1.51 10.86 -7.90
N CYS A 37 0.20 10.75 -7.70
CA CYS A 37 -0.43 9.68 -6.90
C CYS A 37 -1.36 8.84 -7.78
N PRO A 38 -0.85 7.91 -8.58
CA PRO A 38 -1.70 7.07 -9.42
C PRO A 38 -2.46 6.05 -8.56
N SER A 39 -3.75 5.84 -8.86
CA SER A 39 -4.47 4.68 -8.34
C SER A 39 -3.93 3.40 -8.98
N LEU A 40 -3.70 2.35 -8.19
CA LEU A 40 -3.31 1.05 -8.71
C LEU A 40 -4.34 0.55 -9.75
N PRO A 41 -3.93 -0.22 -10.78
CA PRO A 41 -4.85 -0.77 -11.76
C PRO A 41 -6.00 -1.54 -11.10
N GLY A 42 -7.24 -1.16 -11.42
CA GLY A 42 -8.44 -1.70 -10.81
C GLY A 42 -8.88 -1.04 -9.49
N TYR A 43 -8.14 -0.04 -9.02
CA TYR A 43 -8.46 0.75 -7.82
C TYR A 43 -8.88 2.16 -8.20
N GLY A 44 -9.77 2.73 -7.40
CA GLY A 44 -10.16 4.13 -7.47
C GLY A 44 -10.43 4.62 -8.90
N PHE A 45 -9.64 5.57 -9.36
CA PHE A 45 -9.81 6.20 -10.68
C PHE A 45 -9.16 5.45 -11.84
N SER A 46 -8.37 4.39 -11.57
CA SER A 46 -7.73 3.60 -12.62
C SER A 46 -8.66 2.56 -13.21
N ALA A 47 -8.56 2.35 -14.53
CA ALA A 47 -9.33 1.33 -15.23
C ALA A 47 -9.01 -0.08 -14.69
N LYS A 48 -10.03 -0.94 -14.72
CA LYS A 48 -9.88 -2.36 -14.37
C LYS A 48 -9.13 -3.08 -15.48
N PRO A 49 -8.10 -3.87 -15.16
CA PRO A 49 -7.44 -4.73 -16.14
C PRO A 49 -8.42 -5.71 -16.79
N THR A 50 -8.40 -5.79 -18.10
CA THR A 50 -9.22 -6.73 -18.89
C THR A 50 -8.44 -7.99 -19.29
N ALA A 51 -7.14 -8.05 -18.97
CA ALA A 51 -6.25 -9.17 -19.25
C ALA A 51 -5.45 -9.54 -18.01
N THR A 52 -4.97 -10.78 -17.96
CA THR A 52 -4.05 -11.25 -16.92
C THR A 52 -2.64 -10.66 -17.08
N GLY A 53 -1.78 -10.87 -16.05
CA GLY A 53 -0.37 -10.45 -16.09
C GLY A 53 -0.11 -9.05 -15.53
N TRP A 54 -1.04 -8.46 -14.79
CA TRP A 54 -0.85 -7.20 -14.09
C TRP A 54 -0.21 -7.41 -12.70
N GLY A 55 0.99 -8.03 -12.70
CA GLY A 55 1.83 -8.11 -11.51
C GLY A 55 2.58 -6.81 -11.23
N VAL A 56 3.31 -6.79 -10.11
CA VAL A 56 4.06 -5.60 -9.65
C VAL A 56 5.09 -5.11 -10.66
N GLU A 57 5.74 -6.02 -11.38
CA GLU A 57 6.74 -5.71 -12.41
C GLU A 57 6.12 -4.95 -13.59
N LYS A 58 4.94 -5.38 -14.04
CA LYS A 58 4.22 -4.68 -15.11
C LYS A 58 3.73 -3.31 -14.66
N ILE A 59 3.21 -3.21 -13.45
CA ILE A 59 2.78 -1.93 -12.87
C ILE A 59 3.96 -0.97 -12.77
N ALA A 60 5.13 -1.46 -12.31
CA ALA A 60 6.36 -0.68 -12.24
C ALA A 60 6.76 -0.11 -13.61
N THR A 61 6.73 -0.93 -14.66
CA THR A 61 7.00 -0.49 -16.05
C THR A 61 5.99 0.57 -16.49
N VAL A 62 4.70 0.38 -16.20
CA VAL A 62 3.63 1.33 -16.56
C VAL A 62 3.77 2.65 -15.80
N TRP A 63 4.20 2.64 -14.53
CA TRP A 63 4.47 3.86 -13.78
C TRP A 63 5.65 4.64 -14.36
N ASN A 64 6.72 3.97 -14.77
CA ASN A 64 7.81 4.64 -15.47
C ASN A 64 7.33 5.27 -16.81
N GLU A 65 6.54 4.55 -17.58
CA GLU A 65 5.95 5.07 -18.82
C GLU A 65 5.02 6.27 -18.54
N LEU A 66 4.25 6.24 -17.45
CA LEU A 66 3.42 7.37 -17.01
C LEU A 66 4.28 8.61 -16.75
N MET A 67 5.39 8.47 -16.02
CA MET A 67 6.28 9.59 -15.72
C MET A 67 6.88 10.18 -17.00
N ILE A 68 7.29 9.34 -17.94
CA ILE A 68 7.79 9.78 -19.26
C ILE A 68 6.71 10.58 -20.02
N ARG A 69 5.48 10.07 -20.07
CA ARG A 69 4.36 10.74 -20.75
C ARG A 69 3.98 12.07 -20.11
N LEU A 70 4.19 12.20 -18.79
CA LEU A 70 4.02 13.47 -18.08
C LEU A 70 5.18 14.44 -18.27
N GLY A 71 6.24 14.03 -18.97
CA GLY A 71 7.41 14.86 -19.27
C GLY A 71 8.51 14.86 -18.20
N TYR A 72 8.47 13.94 -17.25
CA TYR A 72 9.50 13.84 -16.21
C TYR A 72 10.69 13.01 -16.69
N GLU A 73 11.83 13.63 -16.84
CA GLU A 73 13.09 12.97 -17.17
C GLU A 73 13.74 12.31 -15.94
N ARG A 74 13.34 12.74 -14.76
CA ARG A 74 13.83 12.23 -13.48
C ARG A 74 12.73 12.24 -12.43
N TYR A 75 12.59 11.14 -11.67
CA TYR A 75 11.63 11.06 -10.57
C TYR A 75 12.16 10.19 -9.43
N PHE A 76 11.52 10.32 -8.26
CA PHE A 76 11.66 9.40 -7.14
C PHE A 76 10.37 8.61 -6.98
N ALA A 77 10.48 7.35 -6.61
CA ALA A 77 9.32 6.52 -6.32
C ALA A 77 9.20 6.23 -4.82
N GLN A 78 7.96 6.28 -4.33
CA GLN A 78 7.64 5.91 -2.95
C GLN A 78 6.43 4.99 -2.93
N GLY A 79 6.40 4.02 -1.99
CA GLY A 79 5.24 3.17 -1.82
C GLY A 79 5.18 2.45 -0.48
N GLY A 80 3.95 2.16 -0.05
CA GLY A 80 3.61 1.32 1.08
C GLY A 80 2.78 0.12 0.64
N ASP A 81 2.73 -0.96 1.43
CA ASP A 81 1.99 -2.17 1.13
C ASP A 81 2.27 -2.69 -0.30
N TRP A 82 1.25 -2.88 -1.18
CA TRP A 82 1.48 -3.20 -2.60
C TRP A 82 2.28 -2.13 -3.34
N GLY A 83 2.11 -0.86 -2.97
CA GLY A 83 2.95 0.23 -3.49
C GLY A 83 4.43 0.04 -3.15
N SER A 84 4.77 -0.56 -2.00
CA SER A 84 6.15 -0.93 -1.66
C SER A 84 6.70 -1.99 -2.61
N ALA A 85 5.91 -3.02 -2.93
CA ALA A 85 6.31 -4.04 -3.89
C ALA A 85 6.51 -3.46 -5.31
N VAL A 86 5.61 -2.59 -5.76
CA VAL A 86 5.74 -1.88 -7.05
C VAL A 86 6.98 -0.98 -7.07
N THR A 87 7.20 -0.20 -6.00
CA THR A 87 8.36 0.69 -5.87
C THR A 87 9.67 -0.09 -5.85
N THR A 88 9.71 -1.22 -5.15
CA THR A 88 10.85 -2.15 -5.17
C THR A 88 11.10 -2.68 -6.59
N ALA A 89 10.04 -3.05 -7.31
CA ALA A 89 10.15 -3.50 -8.70
C ALA A 89 10.68 -2.39 -9.63
N ILE A 90 10.29 -1.12 -9.43
CA ILE A 90 10.87 0.02 -10.16
C ILE A 90 12.39 0.09 -9.93
N GLY A 91 12.83 -0.03 -8.67
CA GLY A 91 14.27 -0.01 -8.34
C GLY A 91 15.02 -1.19 -8.94
N LEU A 92 14.47 -2.40 -8.88
CA LEU A 92 15.10 -3.61 -9.43
C LEU A 92 15.17 -3.60 -10.96
N GLN A 93 14.18 -3.05 -11.63
CA GLN A 93 14.19 -2.91 -13.09
C GLN A 93 15.21 -1.86 -13.57
N ASN A 94 15.67 -1.01 -12.65
CA ASN A 94 16.67 0.04 -12.94
C ASN A 94 16.30 0.88 -14.17
N LEU A 95 15.05 1.30 -14.24
CA LEU A 95 14.55 2.17 -15.32
C LEU A 95 15.17 3.55 -15.16
N GLY A 96 15.92 4.01 -16.17
CA GLY A 96 16.89 5.11 -16.07
C GLY A 96 16.36 6.45 -15.57
N GLN A 97 15.05 6.69 -15.59
CA GLN A 97 14.42 7.92 -15.07
C GLN A 97 14.22 7.90 -13.55
N CYS A 98 14.20 6.74 -12.92
CA CYS A 98 14.07 6.63 -11.48
C CYS A 98 15.40 6.90 -10.78
N ALA A 99 15.47 8.01 -10.05
CA ALA A 99 16.70 8.43 -9.36
C ALA A 99 16.86 7.82 -7.96
N GLY A 100 15.80 7.30 -7.39
CA GLY A 100 15.80 6.66 -6.08
C GLY A 100 14.42 6.18 -5.66
N ILE A 101 14.42 5.27 -4.70
CA ILE A 101 13.19 4.69 -4.15
C ILE A 101 13.14 4.87 -2.63
N HIS A 102 11.93 5.02 -2.11
CA HIS A 102 11.61 4.97 -0.69
C HIS A 102 10.48 3.97 -0.44
N VAL A 103 10.62 3.10 0.54
CA VAL A 103 9.58 2.14 0.92
C VAL A 103 9.40 2.17 2.44
N ASN A 104 8.16 2.18 2.90
CA ASN A 104 7.83 2.11 4.33
C ASN A 104 7.42 0.70 4.78
N MET A 105 7.38 -0.27 3.87
CA MET A 105 7.18 -1.68 4.16
C MET A 105 8.16 -2.52 3.33
N PRO A 106 9.46 -2.56 3.70
CA PRO A 106 10.43 -3.39 2.99
C PRO A 106 10.10 -4.87 3.21
N ASN A 107 9.94 -5.62 2.12
CA ASN A 107 9.66 -7.05 2.18
C ASN A 107 10.94 -7.83 1.84
N ALA A 108 11.52 -8.44 2.85
CA ALA A 108 12.71 -9.29 2.72
C ALA A 108 12.50 -10.60 3.46
N GLY A 109 12.89 -11.69 2.82
CA GLY A 109 12.90 -13.01 3.48
C GLY A 109 13.96 -13.10 4.58
N ALA A 110 13.73 -13.95 5.56
CA ALA A 110 14.72 -14.23 6.59
C ALA A 110 16.00 -14.81 5.97
N PRO A 111 17.20 -14.33 6.35
CA PRO A 111 18.46 -14.93 5.93
C PRO A 111 18.54 -16.40 6.39
N LYS A 112 19.22 -17.23 5.62
CA LYS A 112 19.38 -18.66 5.97
C LYS A 112 20.00 -18.84 7.34
N GLU A 113 20.94 -18.00 7.71
CA GLU A 113 21.60 -18.04 9.03
C GLU A 113 20.60 -17.81 10.17
N ALA A 114 19.70 -16.83 10.04
CA ALA A 114 18.65 -16.56 11.00
C ALA A 114 17.66 -17.73 11.18
N LEU A 115 17.51 -18.57 10.15
CA LEU A 115 16.67 -19.78 10.22
C LEU A 115 17.41 -20.97 10.87
N LEU A 116 18.73 -21.07 10.69
CA LEU A 116 19.54 -22.19 11.22
C LEU A 116 20.03 -21.94 12.65
N ASN A 117 20.49 -20.73 12.93
CA ASN A 117 21.08 -20.32 14.21
C ASN A 117 20.46 -18.97 14.65
N PRO A 118 19.17 -18.93 14.99
CA PRO A 118 18.49 -17.66 15.30
C PRO A 118 19.05 -17.01 16.54
N THR A 119 19.37 -15.73 16.47
CA THR A 119 19.58 -14.87 17.64
C THR A 119 18.26 -14.60 18.36
N GLU A 120 18.30 -14.03 19.56
CA GLU A 120 17.10 -13.61 20.27
C GLU A 120 16.24 -12.65 19.47
N ARG A 121 16.85 -11.70 18.74
CA ARG A 121 16.16 -10.77 17.84
C ARG A 121 15.51 -11.51 16.67
N ASP A 122 16.19 -12.50 16.09
CA ASP A 122 15.63 -13.31 15.01
C ASP A 122 14.43 -14.13 15.51
N MET A 123 14.49 -14.68 16.72
CA MET A 123 13.38 -15.42 17.31
C MET A 123 12.13 -14.55 17.50
N VAL A 124 12.29 -13.30 17.93
CA VAL A 124 11.18 -12.34 18.03
C VAL A 124 10.58 -12.09 16.66
N ALA A 125 11.41 -11.82 15.64
CA ALA A 125 10.94 -11.57 14.26
C ALA A 125 10.25 -12.81 13.66
N LEU A 126 10.81 -14.00 13.83
CA LEU A 126 10.22 -15.26 13.36
C LEU A 126 8.90 -15.58 14.07
N SER A 127 8.78 -15.29 15.34
CA SER A 127 7.54 -15.42 16.12
C SER A 127 6.44 -14.48 15.58
N GLY A 128 6.79 -13.22 15.29
CA GLY A 128 5.89 -12.27 14.68
C GLY A 128 5.43 -12.72 13.28
N ALA A 129 6.36 -13.21 12.45
CA ALA A 129 6.04 -13.75 11.13
C ALA A 129 5.13 -14.98 11.22
N LYS A 130 5.34 -15.85 12.21
CA LYS A 130 4.47 -17.00 12.48
C LYS A 130 3.06 -16.57 12.92
N TYR A 131 2.96 -15.61 13.84
CA TYR A 131 1.67 -15.06 14.26
C TYR A 131 0.91 -14.48 13.06
N TYR A 132 1.57 -13.70 12.22
CA TYR A 132 0.95 -13.16 11.01
C TYR A 132 0.47 -14.28 10.07
N ALA A 133 1.28 -15.31 9.84
CA ALA A 133 0.91 -16.42 8.97
C ALA A 133 -0.29 -17.21 9.49
N ASP A 134 -0.36 -17.44 10.82
CA ASP A 134 -1.39 -18.25 11.45
C ASP A 134 -2.70 -17.47 11.66
N TRP A 135 -2.64 -16.17 11.98
CA TRP A 135 -3.79 -15.37 12.39
C TRP A 135 -4.01 -14.09 11.56
N GLY A 136 -2.94 -13.36 11.25
CA GLY A 136 -3.03 -12.06 10.59
C GLY A 136 -3.31 -12.14 9.08
N ALA A 137 -2.90 -13.21 8.39
CA ALA A 137 -2.98 -13.34 6.94
C ALA A 137 -4.31 -13.89 6.41
N GLY A 138 -5.30 -14.14 7.26
CA GLY A 138 -6.59 -14.72 6.88
C GLY A 138 -7.30 -13.97 5.76
N TYR A 139 -7.30 -12.64 5.83
CA TYR A 139 -7.86 -11.76 4.80
C TYR A 139 -7.19 -12.00 3.42
N SER A 140 -5.89 -12.06 3.40
CA SER A 140 -5.10 -12.25 2.17
C SER A 140 -5.37 -13.63 1.56
N LYS A 141 -5.45 -14.67 2.38
CA LYS A 141 -5.78 -16.03 1.95
C LYS A 141 -7.18 -16.09 1.35
N GLN A 142 -8.18 -15.49 1.99
CA GLN A 142 -9.55 -15.41 1.49
C GLN A 142 -9.59 -14.69 0.12
N GLN A 143 -8.94 -13.54 0.02
CA GLN A 143 -8.94 -12.72 -1.20
C GLN A 143 -8.15 -13.36 -2.34
N SER A 144 -7.08 -14.09 -2.05
CA SER A 144 -6.28 -14.77 -3.07
C SER A 144 -6.88 -16.08 -3.58
N THR A 145 -7.82 -16.69 -2.86
CA THR A 145 -8.39 -18.01 -3.17
C THR A 145 -9.86 -17.96 -3.56
N ARG A 146 -10.70 -17.24 -2.80
CA ARG A 146 -12.16 -17.16 -2.98
C ARG A 146 -12.67 -15.73 -2.77
N PRO A 147 -12.18 -14.73 -3.53
CA PRO A 147 -12.53 -13.32 -3.32
C PRO A 147 -14.03 -13.05 -3.50
N GLN A 148 -14.68 -13.74 -4.44
CA GLN A 148 -16.08 -13.52 -4.75
C GLN A 148 -17.01 -13.83 -3.59
N THR A 149 -16.71 -14.86 -2.80
CA THR A 149 -17.52 -15.24 -1.64
C THR A 149 -17.62 -14.11 -0.64
N LEU A 150 -16.50 -13.44 -0.36
CA LEU A 150 -16.44 -12.27 0.51
C LEU A 150 -17.08 -11.04 -0.15
N GLY A 151 -16.87 -10.88 -1.46
CA GLY A 151 -17.32 -9.72 -2.24
C GLY A 151 -18.82 -9.48 -2.14
N TYR A 152 -19.64 -10.51 -2.08
CA TYR A 152 -21.09 -10.36 -1.91
C TYR A 152 -21.46 -9.67 -0.59
N GLY A 153 -20.84 -10.06 0.52
CA GLY A 153 -21.10 -9.45 1.82
C GLY A 153 -20.58 -8.00 1.90
N LEU A 154 -19.43 -7.72 1.28
CA LEU A 154 -18.85 -6.37 1.27
C LEU A 154 -19.65 -5.38 0.41
N VAL A 155 -20.29 -5.84 -0.66
CA VAL A 155 -21.15 -4.99 -1.51
C VAL A 155 -22.52 -4.78 -0.91
N ASP A 156 -23.05 -5.78 -0.20
CA ASP A 156 -24.42 -5.76 0.35
C ASP A 156 -24.51 -4.99 1.67
N SER A 157 -23.43 -5.01 2.48
CA SER A 157 -23.45 -4.48 3.84
C SER A 157 -22.36 -3.46 4.12
N PRO A 158 -22.72 -2.17 4.36
CA PRO A 158 -21.75 -1.20 4.85
C PRO A 158 -21.04 -1.63 6.15
N MET A 159 -21.75 -2.34 7.03
CA MET A 159 -21.17 -2.90 8.26
C MET A 159 -20.18 -4.03 7.94
N GLY A 160 -20.49 -4.89 6.97
CA GLY A 160 -19.58 -5.94 6.51
C GLY A 160 -18.26 -5.36 5.97
N GLN A 161 -18.36 -4.31 5.15
CA GLN A 161 -17.19 -3.59 4.66
C GLN A 161 -16.43 -2.90 5.81
N ALA A 162 -17.15 -2.23 6.71
CA ALA A 162 -16.54 -1.55 7.85
C ALA A 162 -15.76 -2.53 8.74
N THR A 163 -16.34 -3.63 9.13
CA THR A 163 -15.68 -4.61 10.01
C THR A 163 -14.47 -5.24 9.35
N TRP A 164 -14.54 -5.57 8.04
CA TRP A 164 -13.43 -6.13 7.29
C TRP A 164 -12.21 -5.21 7.26
N ILE A 165 -12.43 -3.90 7.19
CA ILE A 165 -11.38 -2.89 7.09
C ILE A 165 -10.92 -2.43 8.48
N MET A 166 -11.87 -2.19 9.43
CA MET A 166 -11.55 -1.73 10.78
C MET A 166 -10.68 -2.75 11.54
N GLU A 167 -10.85 -4.05 11.28
CA GLU A 167 -9.95 -5.08 11.80
C GLU A 167 -8.49 -4.77 11.46
N LYS A 168 -8.22 -4.25 10.25
CA LYS A 168 -6.85 -3.93 9.82
C LYS A 168 -6.32 -2.67 10.51
N PHE A 169 -7.14 -1.66 10.71
CA PHE A 169 -6.75 -0.52 11.53
C PHE A 169 -6.45 -0.91 12.97
N TYR A 170 -7.22 -1.84 13.53
CA TYR A 170 -6.97 -2.38 14.84
C TYR A 170 -5.64 -3.15 14.93
N GLU A 171 -5.38 -4.05 13.99
CA GLU A 171 -4.22 -4.96 14.02
C GLU A 171 -2.91 -4.29 13.55
N TRP A 172 -3.00 -3.27 12.68
CA TRP A 172 -1.82 -2.71 12.00
C TRP A 172 -1.42 -1.32 12.49
N THR A 173 -2.07 -0.80 13.53
CA THR A 173 -1.71 0.46 14.14
C THR A 173 -1.46 0.30 15.64
N ASP A 174 -0.64 1.19 16.20
CA ASP A 174 -0.39 1.25 17.65
C ASP A 174 -1.57 1.89 18.40
N CYS A 175 -2.79 1.38 18.16
CA CYS A 175 -4.04 1.97 18.63
C CYS A 175 -4.41 1.64 20.08
N ASN A 176 -3.59 0.88 20.82
CA ASN A 176 -3.85 0.51 22.22
C ASN A 176 -5.27 -0.02 22.45
N GLY A 177 -5.75 -0.90 21.56
CA GLY A 177 -7.03 -1.60 21.66
C GLY A 177 -8.23 -0.87 21.07
N HIS A 178 -8.07 0.34 20.49
CA HIS A 178 -9.16 0.99 19.76
C HIS A 178 -8.66 1.92 18.64
N PRO A 179 -9.10 1.75 17.38
CA PRO A 179 -8.63 2.56 16.24
C PRO A 179 -8.84 4.07 16.42
N GLU A 180 -9.88 4.51 17.13
CA GLU A 180 -10.12 5.94 17.39
C GLU A 180 -9.05 6.58 18.30
N ASN A 181 -8.15 5.81 18.90
CA ASN A 181 -7.00 6.36 19.65
C ASN A 181 -5.93 6.96 18.71
N VAL A 182 -5.91 6.58 17.43
CA VAL A 182 -4.89 7.01 16.44
C VAL A 182 -5.48 7.69 15.22
N LEU A 183 -6.74 7.40 14.89
CA LEU A 183 -7.48 8.00 13.78
C LEU A 183 -8.84 8.45 14.28
N ASN A 184 -9.31 9.62 13.86
CA ASN A 184 -10.66 10.04 14.21
C ASN A 184 -11.70 9.27 13.37
N ARG A 185 -12.96 9.32 13.81
CA ARG A 185 -14.06 8.58 13.18
C ARG A 185 -14.28 8.97 11.71
N ASP A 186 -14.11 10.25 11.39
CA ASP A 186 -14.30 10.73 10.02
C ASP A 186 -13.19 10.21 9.09
N GLU A 187 -11.94 10.12 9.56
CA GLU A 187 -10.84 9.51 8.82
C GLU A 187 -11.08 8.02 8.57
N LEU A 188 -11.59 7.30 9.57
CA LEU A 188 -11.95 5.89 9.43
C LEU A 188 -13.08 5.72 8.40
N LEU A 189 -14.13 6.53 8.46
CA LEU A 189 -15.25 6.50 7.52
C LEU A 189 -14.85 6.92 6.11
N LEU A 190 -13.99 7.93 5.97
CA LEU A 190 -13.46 8.37 4.68
C LEU A 190 -12.71 7.24 3.99
N SER A 191 -11.90 6.49 4.73
CA SER A 191 -11.21 5.31 4.25
C SER A 191 -12.20 4.30 3.65
N LEU A 192 -13.34 4.02 4.30
CA LEU A 192 -14.35 3.08 3.81
C LEU A 192 -14.96 3.50 2.48
N ILE A 193 -15.23 4.80 2.29
CA ILE A 193 -15.81 5.32 1.05
C ILE A 193 -14.87 5.11 -0.14
N HIS A 194 -13.58 5.33 0.05
CA HIS A 194 -12.58 5.25 -1.03
C HIS A 194 -12.05 3.83 -1.29
N ILE A 195 -12.30 2.89 -0.38
CA ILE A 195 -11.85 1.50 -0.46
C ILE A 195 -12.88 0.60 -1.20
N SER A 196 -14.08 1.08 -1.47
CA SER A 196 -15.20 0.26 -1.98
C SER A 196 -14.96 -0.46 -3.32
N GLU A 197 -13.89 -0.17 -4.05
CA GLU A 197 -13.62 -0.71 -5.37
C GLU A 197 -12.70 -1.97 -5.43
N PRO A 198 -11.78 -2.23 -4.49
CA PRO A 198 -10.78 -3.32 -4.64
C PRO A 198 -11.33 -4.73 -4.57
N THR A 199 -12.54 -4.92 -4.09
CA THR A 199 -13.14 -6.25 -3.87
C THR A 199 -13.77 -6.86 -5.11
N ARG A 200 -13.88 -6.11 -6.21
CA ARG A 200 -14.38 -6.60 -7.48
C ARG A 200 -13.29 -7.17 -8.37
N ARG A 201 -12.44 -8.05 -7.84
CA ARG A 201 -11.55 -8.84 -8.69
C ARG A 201 -12.32 -10.06 -9.19
N THR A 202 -12.64 -10.04 -10.45
CA THR A 202 -12.92 -11.26 -11.23
C THR A 202 -11.63 -11.86 -11.71
#